data_8e3675e11c4be3621285d22a888fa48d
#
_entry.id   8e3675e11c4be3621285d22a888fa48d
#
_cell.length_a   1.000
_cell.length_b   1.000
_cell.length_c   1.000
_cell.angle_alpha   90.00
_cell.angle_beta   90.00
_cell.angle_gamma   90.00
#
_symmetry.space_group_name_H-M   'P 1'
#
loop_
_entity.id
_entity.type
_entity.pdbx_description
1 polymer ?
#
loop_
_entity_poly.entity_id
_entity_poly.type
_entity_poly.pdbx_seq_one_letter_code
_entity_poly.pdbx_strand_id
1 'polypeptide(L)'
;MSGLKKKLAHVGQGALERLELPEFIGGKKHSVALRTPVIQRIHPETRPCDEIFAGLAEACGVGEYFDFTVEELAEAQLASVGTSIEEVREAGIVELADPGFAFGTPTFKTPTEKFQFASAKVAEAGLNPVIGYVPRLVEPAEGEFSLIGGKQGIHSHTMTLNLEALNAISREYQLERLWMAASDAADLGIVDGDTVELSSSECSGQVAVKVTERLKPGVLFLPTHSGGTSPYLTRPQGFGLNMMAFVPL
;
A
#
# COMPACT_ATOMS: atom_id res chain seq x y z
N MET A 1 -9.97 -35.03 -0.25
CA MET A 1 -9.34 -33.96 0.48
C MET A 1 -8.24 -34.37 1.47
N SER A 2 -8.19 -35.60 1.95
CA SER A 2 -7.16 -36.07 2.88
C SER A 2 -5.74 -36.23 2.30
N GLY A 3 -5.62 -36.43 0.98
CA GLY A 3 -4.32 -36.63 0.34
C GLY A 3 -3.51 -35.37 0.11
N LEU A 4 -4.17 -34.23 -0.09
CA LEU A 4 -3.49 -32.94 -0.28
C LEU A 4 -2.97 -32.40 1.06
N LYS A 5 -3.76 -32.53 2.14
CA LYS A 5 -3.32 -32.18 3.50
C LYS A 5 -2.07 -32.96 3.95
N LYS A 6 -2.00 -34.27 3.60
CA LYS A 6 -0.82 -35.08 3.93
C LYS A 6 0.44 -34.72 3.14
N LYS A 7 0.30 -34.28 1.88
CA LYS A 7 1.45 -33.82 1.09
C LYS A 7 1.95 -32.43 1.52
N LEU A 8 1.06 -31.54 1.91
CA LEU A 8 1.40 -30.21 2.43
C LEU A 8 2.01 -30.29 3.84
N ALA A 9 1.56 -31.24 4.68
CA ALA A 9 2.12 -31.48 6.01
C ALA A 9 3.60 -31.93 6.01
N HIS A 10 4.10 -32.48 4.89
CA HIS A 10 5.51 -32.86 4.74
C HIS A 10 6.41 -31.70 4.31
N VAL A 11 5.83 -30.57 3.92
CA VAL A 11 6.53 -29.38 3.43
C VAL A 11 6.49 -28.32 4.52
N GLY A 12 7.21 -28.54 5.63
CA GLY A 12 7.43 -27.54 6.67
C GLY A 12 6.22 -27.28 7.58
N GLN A 13 5.84 -28.28 8.37
CA GLN A 13 4.77 -28.21 9.35
C GLN A 13 4.78 -26.94 10.22
N GLY A 14 5.94 -26.47 10.64
CA GLY A 14 6.07 -25.27 11.45
C GLY A 14 5.79 -23.93 10.74
N ALA A 15 5.88 -23.88 9.40
CA ALA A 15 5.60 -22.66 8.66
C ALA A 15 4.11 -22.53 8.27
N LEU A 16 3.41 -23.64 8.16
CA LEU A 16 1.98 -23.66 7.83
C LEU A 16 1.10 -23.31 9.03
N GLU A 17 1.50 -23.72 10.23
CA GLU A 17 0.77 -23.45 11.47
C GLU A 17 0.85 -22.00 11.91
N ARG A 18 1.93 -21.28 11.53
CA ARG A 18 2.19 -19.91 11.97
C ARG A 18 1.52 -18.80 11.13
N LEU A 19 0.88 -19.14 10.02
CA LEU A 19 0.39 -18.13 9.05
C LEU A 19 -1.08 -18.28 8.68
N GLU A 20 -1.87 -19.05 9.45
CA GLU A 20 -3.31 -19.04 9.31
C GLU A 20 -3.89 -17.76 9.90
N LEU A 21 -3.99 -16.74 9.09
CA LEU A 21 -4.60 -15.47 9.47
C LEU A 21 -6.04 -15.40 8.97
N PRO A 22 -6.97 -14.91 9.79
CA PRO A 22 -8.34 -14.68 9.33
C PRO A 22 -8.35 -13.60 8.25
N GLU A 23 -9.05 -13.85 7.18
CA GLU A 23 -9.32 -12.89 6.13
C GLU A 23 -10.80 -12.55 6.12
N PHE A 24 -11.09 -11.28 6.46
CA PHE A 24 -12.44 -10.76 6.44
C PHE A 24 -12.80 -10.30 5.03
N ILE A 25 -13.79 -10.95 4.45
CA ILE A 25 -14.24 -10.71 3.08
C ILE A 25 -15.47 -9.82 3.12
N GLY A 26 -15.35 -8.61 2.58
CA GLY A 26 -16.46 -7.68 2.41
C GLY A 26 -17.25 -7.96 1.13
N GLY A 27 -18.44 -7.42 1.03
CA GLY A 27 -19.31 -7.54 -0.14
C GLY A 27 -20.79 -7.62 0.24
N LYS A 28 -21.59 -8.30 -0.57
CA LYS A 28 -23.02 -8.55 -0.25
C LYS A 28 -23.21 -9.41 0.99
N LYS A 29 -22.27 -10.29 1.25
CA LYS A 29 -22.22 -11.13 2.45
C LYS A 29 -20.86 -10.94 3.09
N HIS A 30 -20.87 -10.57 4.36
CA HIS A 30 -19.66 -10.53 5.14
C HIS A 30 -19.27 -11.95 5.53
N SER A 31 -18.02 -12.31 5.31
CA SER A 31 -17.53 -13.65 5.61
C SER A 31 -16.10 -13.61 6.08
N VAL A 32 -15.65 -14.66 6.71
CA VAL A 32 -14.27 -14.87 7.11
C VAL A 32 -13.77 -16.20 6.63
N ALA A 33 -12.52 -16.24 6.18
CA ALA A 33 -11.78 -17.45 5.81
C ALA A 33 -10.39 -17.39 6.43
N LEU A 34 -9.69 -18.51 6.50
CA LEU A 34 -8.29 -18.54 6.88
C LEU A 34 -7.39 -18.48 5.64
N ARG A 35 -6.41 -17.63 5.69
CA ARG A 35 -5.28 -17.66 4.75
C ARG A 35 -4.32 -18.74 5.18
N THR A 36 -4.26 -19.80 4.41
CA THR A 36 -3.35 -20.90 4.64
C THR A 36 -2.20 -20.82 3.64
N PRO A 37 -0.93 -20.87 4.07
CA PRO A 37 0.21 -20.94 3.17
C PRO A 37 0.09 -22.10 2.20
N VAL A 38 0.30 -21.84 0.92
CA VAL A 38 0.16 -22.86 -0.14
C VAL A 38 1.49 -23.25 -0.78
N ILE A 39 2.55 -22.44 -0.54
CA ILE A 39 3.89 -22.71 -1.04
C ILE A 39 4.91 -22.73 0.09
N GLN A 40 5.99 -23.47 -0.12
CA GLN A 40 7.14 -23.47 0.79
C GLN A 40 7.88 -22.13 0.70
N ARG A 41 8.48 -21.72 1.84
CA ARG A 41 9.37 -20.57 1.88
C ARG A 41 10.55 -20.78 0.91
N ILE A 42 10.68 -19.90 -0.07
CA ILE A 42 11.73 -19.95 -1.10
C ILE A 42 13.05 -19.39 -0.55
N HIS A 43 12.97 -18.33 0.24
CA HIS A 43 14.11 -17.63 0.83
C HIS A 43 14.13 -17.88 2.34
N PRO A 44 15.07 -18.69 2.85
CA PRO A 44 15.10 -19.10 4.27
C PRO A 44 15.28 -17.93 5.24
N GLU A 45 15.95 -16.86 4.79
CA GLU A 45 16.21 -15.64 5.56
C GLU A 45 15.02 -14.70 5.71
N THR A 46 13.93 -14.93 4.95
CA THR A 46 12.72 -14.11 5.09
C THR A 46 12.00 -14.45 6.40
N ARG A 47 11.38 -13.46 6.99
CA ARG A 47 10.60 -13.59 8.22
C ARG A 47 9.17 -13.12 8.00
N PRO A 48 8.18 -13.73 8.65
CA PRO A 48 6.83 -13.19 8.71
C PRO A 48 6.82 -11.81 9.38
N CYS A 49 5.79 -11.01 9.07
CA CYS A 49 5.70 -9.65 9.61
C CYS A 49 5.62 -9.62 11.14
N ASP A 50 4.93 -10.56 11.75
CA ASP A 50 4.82 -10.70 13.20
C ASP A 50 6.19 -10.91 13.86
N GLU A 51 7.02 -11.81 13.34
CA GLU A 51 8.39 -12.01 13.82
C GLU A 51 9.26 -10.74 13.66
N ILE A 52 9.07 -9.99 12.56
CA ILE A 52 9.79 -8.74 12.31
C ILE A 52 9.38 -7.68 13.33
N PHE A 53 8.07 -7.48 13.51
CA PHE A 53 7.57 -6.46 14.43
C PHE A 53 7.85 -6.80 15.88
N ALA A 54 7.72 -8.07 16.28
CA ALA A 54 8.10 -8.50 17.63
C ALA A 54 9.61 -8.27 17.91
N GLY A 55 10.47 -8.61 16.94
CA GLY A 55 11.90 -8.36 17.07
C GLY A 55 12.27 -6.88 17.13
N LEU A 56 11.57 -6.02 16.37
CA LEU A 56 11.73 -4.57 16.46
C LEU A 56 11.26 -4.03 17.80
N ALA A 57 10.10 -4.50 18.28
CA ALA A 57 9.55 -4.09 19.58
C ALA A 57 10.52 -4.46 20.73
N GLU A 58 11.10 -5.65 20.68
CA GLU A 58 12.12 -6.08 21.66
C GLU A 58 13.34 -5.15 21.60
N ALA A 59 13.86 -4.87 20.41
CA ALA A 59 14.99 -3.96 20.23
C ALA A 59 14.70 -2.52 20.69
N CYS A 60 13.45 -2.09 20.65
CA CYS A 60 12.99 -0.79 21.14
C CYS A 60 12.65 -0.77 22.65
N GLY A 61 12.73 -1.92 23.35
CA GLY A 61 12.40 -2.04 24.76
C GLY A 61 10.90 -2.00 25.05
N VAL A 62 10.06 -2.34 24.07
CA VAL A 62 8.60 -2.40 24.17
C VAL A 62 8.05 -3.78 23.82
N GLY A 63 8.88 -4.82 23.93
CA GLY A 63 8.53 -6.20 23.59
C GLY A 63 7.34 -6.73 24.38
N GLU A 64 7.14 -6.26 25.61
CA GLU A 64 6.02 -6.65 26.47
C GLU A 64 4.64 -6.43 25.84
N TYR A 65 4.51 -5.49 24.89
CA TYR A 65 3.26 -5.23 24.17
C TYR A 65 3.03 -6.20 22.99
N PHE A 66 4.01 -7.03 22.69
CA PHE A 66 3.99 -8.02 21.60
C PHE A 66 4.14 -9.47 22.11
N ASP A 67 3.87 -9.68 23.41
CA ASP A 67 3.90 -11.00 24.05
C ASP A 67 2.60 -11.77 23.77
N PHE A 68 2.36 -12.04 22.48
CA PHE A 68 1.26 -12.86 21.99
C PHE A 68 1.65 -13.58 20.71
N THR A 69 1.04 -14.72 20.50
CA THR A 69 1.19 -15.47 19.26
C THR A 69 0.22 -14.98 18.19
N VAL A 70 0.54 -15.26 16.93
CA VAL A 70 -0.38 -14.95 15.79
C VAL A 70 -1.69 -15.71 15.96
N GLU A 71 -1.66 -16.93 16.51
CA GLU A 71 -2.85 -17.73 16.76
C GLU A 71 -3.75 -17.11 17.83
N GLU A 72 -3.18 -16.62 18.93
CA GLU A 72 -3.94 -15.88 19.95
C GLU A 72 -4.56 -14.59 19.39
N LEU A 73 -3.83 -13.88 18.53
CA LEU A 73 -4.37 -12.69 17.83
C LEU A 73 -5.52 -13.09 16.89
N ALA A 74 -5.36 -14.16 16.13
CA ALA A 74 -6.38 -14.66 15.21
C ALA A 74 -7.63 -15.10 15.96
N GLU A 75 -7.48 -15.82 17.06
CA GLU A 75 -8.61 -16.21 17.93
C GLU A 75 -9.34 -15.00 18.51
N ALA A 76 -8.60 -13.99 19.00
CA ALA A 76 -9.22 -12.77 19.52
C ALA A 76 -9.99 -12.01 18.42
N GLN A 77 -9.47 -11.96 17.19
CA GLN A 77 -10.16 -11.37 16.04
C GLN A 77 -11.44 -12.15 15.69
N LEU A 78 -11.37 -13.47 15.62
CA LEU A 78 -12.51 -14.33 15.28
C LEU A 78 -13.57 -14.33 16.37
N ALA A 79 -13.17 -14.38 17.64
CA ALA A 79 -14.08 -14.26 18.77
C ALA A 79 -14.86 -12.93 18.75
N SER A 80 -14.25 -11.85 18.28
CA SER A 80 -14.91 -10.54 18.17
C SER A 80 -16.09 -10.53 17.18
N VAL A 81 -16.14 -11.49 16.28
CA VAL A 81 -17.21 -11.66 15.28
C VAL A 81 -18.01 -12.94 15.48
N GLY A 82 -17.81 -13.61 16.62
CA GLY A 82 -18.64 -14.76 17.06
C GLY A 82 -18.28 -16.10 16.41
N THR A 83 -17.03 -16.29 15.98
CA THR A 83 -16.52 -17.55 15.43
C THR A 83 -15.14 -17.91 16.01
N SER A 84 -14.56 -19.05 15.60
CA SER A 84 -13.26 -19.56 16.04
C SER A 84 -12.41 -20.05 14.87
N ILE A 85 -11.11 -20.29 15.10
CA ILE A 85 -10.22 -20.88 14.08
C ILE A 85 -10.70 -22.26 13.68
N GLU A 86 -11.13 -23.09 14.64
CA GLU A 86 -11.64 -24.43 14.36
C GLU A 86 -12.86 -24.40 13.47
N GLU A 87 -13.82 -23.55 13.75
CA GLU A 87 -15.03 -23.40 12.97
C GLU A 87 -14.72 -22.97 11.53
N VAL A 88 -13.83 -21.97 11.37
CA VAL A 88 -13.43 -21.51 10.03
C VAL A 88 -12.62 -22.58 9.28
N ARG A 89 -11.77 -23.35 9.95
CA ARG A 89 -11.07 -24.49 9.34
C ARG A 89 -12.02 -25.57 8.84
N GLU A 90 -13.04 -25.88 9.62
CA GLU A 90 -14.03 -26.91 9.27
C GLU A 90 -14.93 -26.45 8.13
N ALA A 91 -15.46 -25.24 8.22
CA ALA A 91 -16.36 -24.67 7.23
C ALA A 91 -15.66 -24.19 5.96
N GLY A 92 -14.37 -23.82 6.06
CA GLY A 92 -13.59 -23.17 5.00
C GLY A 92 -13.89 -21.67 4.90
N ILE A 93 -15.18 -21.30 4.89
CA ILE A 93 -15.68 -19.92 4.94
C ILE A 93 -16.86 -19.88 5.90
N VAL A 94 -16.83 -18.96 6.84
CA VAL A 94 -17.94 -18.68 7.75
C VAL A 94 -18.59 -17.37 7.34
N GLU A 95 -19.92 -17.42 7.09
CA GLU A 95 -20.70 -16.20 6.86
C GLU A 95 -20.95 -15.51 8.21
N LEU A 96 -20.61 -14.23 8.28
CA LEU A 96 -20.83 -13.40 9.47
C LEU A 96 -22.23 -12.79 9.41
N ALA A 97 -22.76 -12.43 10.58
CA ALA A 97 -24.00 -11.69 10.64
C ALA A 97 -23.92 -10.42 9.80
N ASP A 98 -24.96 -10.15 9.02
CA ASP A 98 -25.05 -8.92 8.25
C ASP A 98 -25.11 -7.72 9.23
N PRO A 99 -24.13 -6.83 9.22
CA PRO A 99 -24.15 -5.65 10.10
C PRO A 99 -25.25 -4.66 9.72
N GLY A 100 -26.05 -4.98 8.69
CA GLY A 100 -27.04 -4.10 8.12
C GLY A 100 -26.39 -3.08 7.16
N PHE A 101 -27.23 -2.29 6.52
CA PHE A 101 -26.78 -1.26 5.59
C PHE A 101 -26.28 -0.03 6.37
N ALA A 102 -24.97 0.20 6.35
CA ALA A 102 -24.31 1.26 7.11
C ALA A 102 -24.88 2.68 6.84
N PHE A 103 -25.53 2.86 5.69
CA PHE A 103 -26.08 4.14 5.25
C PHE A 103 -27.61 4.24 5.33
N GLY A 104 -28.31 3.20 5.80
CA GLY A 104 -29.78 3.19 5.89
C GLY A 104 -30.32 4.18 6.92
N THR A 105 -29.79 4.13 8.12
CA THR A 105 -29.99 5.11 9.22
C THR A 105 -28.66 5.26 9.94
N PRO A 106 -27.76 6.08 9.44
CA PRO A 106 -26.43 6.19 10.02
C PRO A 106 -26.52 6.83 11.41
N THR A 107 -26.18 6.04 12.44
CA THR A 107 -25.85 6.56 13.74
C THR A 107 -24.36 6.80 13.79
N PHE A 108 -23.95 8.02 14.04
CA PHE A 108 -22.56 8.38 14.17
C PHE A 108 -22.15 8.35 15.64
N LYS A 109 -20.96 7.85 15.93
CA LYS A 109 -20.37 7.87 17.29
C LYS A 109 -19.87 9.27 17.63
N THR A 110 -20.77 10.23 17.59
CA THR A 110 -20.55 11.65 17.93
C THR A 110 -21.50 12.06 19.03
N PRO A 111 -21.21 13.11 19.81
CA PRO A 111 -22.12 13.58 20.88
C PRO A 111 -23.54 13.93 20.41
N THR A 112 -23.71 14.24 19.13
CA THR A 112 -25.00 14.59 18.53
C THR A 112 -25.63 13.45 17.74
N GLU A 113 -24.97 12.28 17.68
CA GLU A 113 -25.34 11.13 16.84
C GLU A 113 -25.49 11.46 15.36
N LYS A 114 -24.97 12.61 14.95
CA LYS A 114 -24.99 13.09 13.56
C LYS A 114 -23.59 13.25 13.02
N PHE A 115 -23.45 13.21 11.70
CA PHE A 115 -22.20 13.59 11.04
C PHE A 115 -21.86 15.04 11.40
N GLN A 116 -20.62 15.26 11.86
CA GLN A 116 -20.16 16.60 12.27
C GLN A 116 -19.27 17.19 11.18
N PHE A 117 -19.73 18.27 10.55
CA PHE A 117 -18.91 19.09 9.65
C PHE A 117 -17.91 19.96 10.42
N ALA A 118 -18.20 20.26 11.68
CA ALA A 118 -17.32 20.96 12.59
C ALA A 118 -17.01 20.06 13.80
N SER A 119 -15.75 19.83 14.08
CA SER A 119 -15.31 18.96 15.17
C SER A 119 -15.21 19.75 16.47
N ALA A 120 -16.06 19.44 17.46
CA ALA A 120 -15.96 20.03 18.80
C ALA A 120 -14.60 19.79 19.46
N LYS A 121 -14.03 18.60 19.30
CA LYS A 121 -12.71 18.26 19.85
C LYS A 121 -11.58 19.11 19.27
N VAL A 122 -11.68 19.44 17.99
CA VAL A 122 -10.71 20.32 17.31
C VAL A 122 -10.85 21.75 17.81
N ALA A 123 -12.09 22.23 18.04
CA ALA A 123 -12.36 23.52 18.64
C ALA A 123 -11.81 23.63 20.08
N GLU A 124 -12.01 22.58 20.90
CA GLU A 124 -11.47 22.48 22.27
C GLU A 124 -9.94 22.56 22.30
N ALA A 125 -9.27 22.07 21.26
CA ALA A 125 -7.82 22.19 21.09
C ALA A 125 -7.37 23.58 20.58
N GLY A 126 -8.27 24.52 20.43
CA GLY A 126 -7.98 25.88 19.96
C GLY A 126 -7.73 25.99 18.45
N LEU A 127 -8.08 24.94 17.68
CA LEU A 127 -7.92 24.90 16.23
C LEU A 127 -9.25 25.16 15.53
N ASN A 128 -9.17 25.49 14.23
CA ASN A 128 -10.38 25.69 13.43
C ASN A 128 -11.17 24.36 13.32
N PRO A 129 -12.40 24.28 13.86
CA PRO A 129 -13.19 23.04 13.84
C PRO A 129 -13.66 22.61 12.45
N VAL A 130 -13.64 23.49 11.48
CA VAL A 130 -14.05 23.25 10.10
C VAL A 130 -12.81 23.08 9.23
N ILE A 131 -12.76 21.97 8.49
CA ILE A 131 -11.70 21.74 7.53
C ILE A 131 -11.89 22.73 6.37
N GLY A 132 -10.96 23.66 6.25
CA GLY A 132 -10.90 24.61 5.15
C GLY A 132 -9.79 24.27 4.17
N TYR A 133 -9.69 25.04 3.12
CA TYR A 133 -8.56 24.97 2.20
C TYR A 133 -7.27 25.40 2.93
N VAL A 134 -6.28 24.54 2.87
CA VAL A 134 -4.92 24.85 3.33
C VAL A 134 -4.06 25.02 2.08
N PRO A 135 -3.45 26.18 1.87
CA PRO A 135 -2.52 26.38 0.77
C PRO A 135 -1.36 25.40 0.83
N ARG A 136 -0.75 25.11 -0.29
CA ARG A 136 0.50 24.32 -0.31
C ARG A 136 1.56 25.04 0.51
N LEU A 137 2.41 24.28 1.17
CA LEU A 137 3.55 24.82 1.92
C LEU A 137 4.59 25.45 0.99
N VAL A 138 4.75 24.85 -0.18
CA VAL A 138 5.68 25.31 -1.21
C VAL A 138 4.93 25.33 -2.54
N GLU A 139 4.92 26.47 -3.20
CA GLU A 139 4.46 26.60 -4.59
C GLU A 139 5.67 26.58 -5.52
N PRO A 140 5.59 25.94 -6.69
CA PRO A 140 6.65 25.97 -7.67
C PRO A 140 6.97 27.42 -8.08
N ALA A 141 8.25 27.74 -8.20
CA ALA A 141 8.68 29.01 -8.77
C ALA A 141 8.45 29.03 -10.29
N GLU A 142 8.67 30.18 -10.92
CA GLU A 142 8.61 30.30 -12.37
C GLU A 142 9.65 29.37 -13.02
N GLY A 143 9.22 28.54 -13.96
CA GLY A 143 10.06 27.53 -14.61
C GLY A 143 10.18 26.21 -13.84
N GLU A 144 9.57 26.10 -12.67
CA GLU A 144 9.50 24.86 -11.92
C GLU A 144 8.16 24.12 -12.12
N PHE A 145 8.17 22.85 -11.84
CA PHE A 145 7.01 21.96 -12.01
C PHE A 145 6.56 21.37 -10.67
N SER A 146 5.24 21.19 -10.52
CA SER A 146 4.71 20.34 -9.46
C SER A 146 4.91 18.88 -9.81
N LEU A 147 5.70 18.15 -9.02
CA LEU A 147 5.84 16.70 -9.18
C LEU A 147 4.76 15.97 -8.39
N ILE A 148 3.98 15.16 -9.07
CA ILE A 148 3.01 14.25 -8.46
C ILE A 148 3.40 12.81 -8.76
N GLY A 149 3.08 11.92 -7.85
CA GLY A 149 3.28 10.49 -8.00
C GLY A 149 1.99 9.71 -7.91
N GLY A 150 1.98 8.53 -8.50
CA GLY A 150 0.81 7.66 -8.45
C GLY A 150 1.10 6.24 -8.90
N LYS A 151 0.16 5.35 -8.58
CA LYS A 151 0.26 3.94 -8.97
C LYS A 151 -0.09 3.75 -10.44
N GLN A 152 0.58 2.80 -11.05
CA GLN A 152 0.19 2.27 -12.36
C GLN A 152 -0.74 1.07 -12.16
N GLY A 153 -1.73 0.91 -13.04
CA GLY A 153 -2.71 -0.16 -12.92
C GLY A 153 -2.14 -1.57 -13.07
N ILE A 154 -0.94 -1.69 -13.63
CA ILE A 154 -0.28 -2.97 -13.90
C ILE A 154 0.56 -3.45 -12.72
N HIS A 155 1.22 -2.53 -12.01
CA HIS A 155 2.07 -2.87 -10.87
C HIS A 155 1.36 -2.62 -9.54
N SER A 156 1.44 -3.61 -8.64
CA SER A 156 0.86 -3.55 -7.31
C SER A 156 1.94 -3.52 -6.24
N HIS A 157 2.03 -2.40 -5.52
CA HIS A 157 2.82 -2.26 -4.28
C HIS A 157 4.27 -2.74 -4.37
N THR A 158 4.96 -2.54 -5.48
CA THR A 158 6.31 -3.06 -5.78
C THR A 158 6.42 -4.59 -5.92
N MET A 159 5.45 -5.34 -5.45
CA MET A 159 5.49 -6.81 -5.44
C MET A 159 5.53 -7.45 -6.83
N THR A 160 5.07 -6.75 -7.84
CA THR A 160 4.99 -7.28 -9.22
C THR A 160 6.11 -6.80 -10.12
N LEU A 161 7.08 -6.03 -9.61
CA LEU A 161 8.22 -5.53 -10.39
C LEU A 161 9.21 -6.62 -10.81
N ASN A 162 9.11 -7.80 -10.23
CA ASN A 162 9.90 -8.98 -10.63
C ASN A 162 9.19 -9.88 -11.64
N LEU A 163 7.99 -9.52 -12.08
CA LEU A 163 7.24 -10.29 -13.06
C LEU A 163 7.52 -9.76 -14.47
N GLU A 164 8.32 -10.50 -15.24
CA GLU A 164 8.75 -10.07 -16.57
C GLU A 164 7.58 -9.82 -17.53
N ALA A 165 6.50 -10.59 -17.43
CA ALA A 165 5.30 -10.37 -18.24
C ALA A 165 4.67 -8.98 -18.00
N LEU A 166 4.62 -8.52 -16.76
CA LEU A 166 4.11 -7.19 -16.42
C LEU A 166 5.11 -6.08 -16.78
N ASN A 167 6.40 -6.35 -16.64
CA ASN A 167 7.45 -5.43 -17.07
C ASN A 167 7.45 -5.24 -18.60
N ALA A 168 7.16 -6.29 -19.37
CA ALA A 168 7.02 -6.18 -20.82
C ALA A 168 5.87 -5.25 -21.20
N ILE A 169 4.72 -5.37 -20.53
CA ILE A 169 3.58 -4.46 -20.73
C ILE A 169 3.94 -3.03 -20.31
N SER A 170 4.63 -2.86 -19.18
CA SER A 170 5.08 -1.53 -18.74
C SER A 170 5.97 -0.86 -19.77
N ARG A 171 6.91 -1.59 -20.38
CA ARG A 171 7.78 -1.07 -21.43
C ARG A 171 7.00 -0.75 -22.70
N GLU A 172 6.09 -1.62 -23.14
CA GLU A 172 5.26 -1.42 -24.32
C GLU A 172 4.43 -0.13 -24.21
N TYR A 173 3.81 0.10 -23.06
CA TYR A 173 2.99 1.29 -22.81
C TYR A 173 3.76 2.46 -22.17
N GLN A 174 5.07 2.32 -21.99
CA GLN A 174 5.96 3.38 -21.46
C GLN A 174 5.49 3.92 -20.10
N LEU A 175 5.04 3.01 -19.23
CA LEU A 175 4.42 3.39 -17.97
C LEU A 175 5.43 3.86 -16.92
N GLU A 176 6.71 3.55 -17.09
CA GLU A 176 7.81 3.93 -16.20
C GLU A 176 8.38 5.33 -16.46
N ARG A 177 7.96 5.98 -17.54
CA ARG A 177 8.46 7.30 -17.94
C ARG A 177 7.88 8.42 -17.09
N LEU A 178 8.57 9.54 -17.08
CA LEU A 178 8.06 10.80 -16.56
C LEU A 178 7.02 11.36 -17.52
N TRP A 179 5.80 11.57 -17.06
CA TRP A 179 4.75 12.15 -17.90
C TRP A 179 4.81 13.67 -17.83
N MET A 180 4.73 14.30 -18.98
CA MET A 180 4.76 15.74 -19.17
C MET A 180 3.62 16.18 -20.09
N ALA A 181 3.00 17.33 -19.80
CA ALA A 181 1.98 17.89 -20.65
C ALA A 181 2.55 18.25 -22.03
N ALA A 182 1.78 18.05 -23.10
CA ALA A 182 2.24 18.32 -24.45
C ALA A 182 2.59 19.79 -24.67
N SER A 183 1.91 20.73 -24.04
CA SER A 183 2.24 22.15 -24.08
C SER A 183 3.61 22.43 -23.46
N ASP A 184 3.86 21.89 -22.26
CA ASP A 184 5.14 22.11 -21.55
C ASP A 184 6.31 21.48 -22.33
N ALA A 185 6.08 20.29 -22.88
CA ALA A 185 7.09 19.65 -23.73
C ALA A 185 7.43 20.48 -24.97
N ALA A 186 6.41 21.05 -25.63
CA ALA A 186 6.60 21.93 -26.78
C ALA A 186 7.38 23.19 -26.42
N ASP A 187 7.03 23.85 -25.30
CA ASP A 187 7.69 25.07 -24.82
C ASP A 187 9.16 24.82 -24.46
N LEU A 188 9.48 23.62 -23.98
CA LEU A 188 10.84 23.21 -23.63
C LEU A 188 11.61 22.55 -24.79
N GLY A 189 10.97 22.32 -25.94
CA GLY A 189 11.57 21.64 -27.08
C GLY A 189 11.83 20.15 -26.83
N ILE A 190 11.07 19.52 -25.93
CA ILE A 190 11.17 18.10 -25.56
C ILE A 190 10.20 17.30 -26.43
N VAL A 191 10.66 16.16 -26.94
CA VAL A 191 9.82 15.22 -27.68
C VAL A 191 9.62 13.91 -26.90
N ASP A 192 8.58 13.16 -27.26
CA ASP A 192 8.28 11.88 -26.60
C ASP A 192 9.46 10.90 -26.71
N GLY A 193 9.91 10.41 -25.58
CA GLY A 193 11.04 9.49 -25.48
C GLY A 193 12.38 10.15 -25.16
N ASP A 194 12.48 11.47 -25.21
CA ASP A 194 13.71 12.18 -24.77
C ASP A 194 14.05 11.84 -23.33
N THR A 195 15.34 11.82 -23.05
CA THR A 195 15.84 11.69 -21.69
C THR A 195 16.14 13.07 -21.13
N VAL A 196 15.53 13.39 -20.03
CA VAL A 196 15.71 14.65 -19.30
C VAL A 196 16.33 14.41 -17.92
N GLU A 197 16.95 15.42 -17.37
CA GLU A 197 17.33 15.45 -15.96
C GLU A 197 16.16 16.04 -15.15
N LEU A 198 15.61 15.22 -14.25
CA LEU A 198 14.67 15.67 -13.24
C LEU A 198 15.45 16.00 -11.97
N SER A 199 15.27 17.19 -11.43
CA SER A 199 15.98 17.65 -10.22
C SER A 199 15.02 18.28 -9.21
N SER A 200 15.37 18.18 -7.94
CA SER A 200 14.77 18.89 -6.82
C SER A 200 15.88 19.39 -5.89
N SER A 201 15.54 20.03 -4.76
CA SER A 201 16.51 20.36 -3.71
C SER A 201 17.25 19.14 -3.17
N GLU A 202 16.63 17.97 -3.21
CA GLU A 202 17.11 16.76 -2.52
C GLU A 202 17.91 15.83 -3.45
N CYS A 203 17.55 15.75 -4.71
CA CYS A 203 18.24 14.85 -5.64
C CYS A 203 18.03 15.26 -7.10
N SER A 204 18.83 14.65 -7.98
CA SER A 204 18.60 14.67 -9.42
C SER A 204 18.73 13.28 -10.02
N GLY A 205 18.14 13.08 -11.20
CA GLY A 205 18.24 11.82 -11.94
C GLY A 205 17.71 11.92 -13.36
N GLN A 206 18.19 11.05 -14.22
CA GLN A 206 17.76 10.98 -15.60
C GLN A 206 16.56 10.08 -15.77
N VAL A 207 15.60 10.51 -16.58
CA VAL A 207 14.38 9.77 -16.88
C VAL A 207 13.89 10.08 -18.29
N ALA A 208 13.36 9.06 -19.00
CA ALA A 208 12.73 9.27 -20.27
C ALA A 208 11.34 9.89 -20.11
N VAL A 209 10.99 10.82 -21.00
CA VAL A 209 9.72 11.53 -20.98
C VAL A 209 8.65 10.78 -21.77
N LYS A 210 7.43 10.85 -21.29
CA LYS A 210 6.19 10.52 -22.01
C LYS A 210 5.37 11.78 -22.16
N VAL A 211 5.28 12.28 -23.37
CA VAL A 211 4.44 13.44 -23.70
C VAL A 211 2.97 13.02 -23.75
N THR A 212 2.08 13.77 -23.10
CA THR A 212 0.67 13.39 -22.98
C THR A 212 -0.26 14.59 -22.82
N GLU A 213 -1.47 14.47 -23.36
CA GLU A 213 -2.57 15.42 -23.14
C GLU A 213 -3.33 15.19 -21.82
N ARG A 214 -2.91 14.23 -20.99
CA ARG A 214 -3.63 13.85 -19.76
C ARG A 214 -3.21 14.65 -18.53
N LEU A 215 -2.17 15.48 -18.66
CA LEU A 215 -1.69 16.33 -17.58
C LEU A 215 -2.01 17.79 -17.85
N LYS A 216 -2.24 18.54 -16.78
CA LYS A 216 -2.27 19.99 -16.84
C LYS A 216 -0.86 20.55 -17.01
N PRO A 217 -0.69 21.70 -17.71
CA PRO A 217 0.57 22.39 -17.74
C PRO A 217 1.12 22.71 -16.33
N GLY A 218 2.42 22.70 -16.18
CA GLY A 218 3.11 22.91 -14.91
C GLY A 218 3.11 21.71 -13.95
N VAL A 219 2.63 20.54 -14.40
CA VAL A 219 2.57 19.31 -13.59
C VAL A 219 3.32 18.19 -14.28
N LEU A 220 4.22 17.54 -13.53
CA LEU A 220 4.89 16.30 -13.93
C LEU A 220 4.31 15.14 -13.12
N PHE A 221 4.16 13.97 -13.75
CA PHE A 221 3.77 12.74 -13.06
C PHE A 221 4.87 11.72 -13.18
N LEU A 222 5.38 11.27 -12.03
CA LEU A 222 6.36 10.18 -11.97
C LEU A 222 5.70 8.95 -11.34
N PRO A 223 5.66 7.80 -12.05
CA PRO A 223 5.08 6.59 -11.50
C PRO A 223 5.78 6.15 -10.22
N THR A 224 4.99 5.81 -9.21
CA THR A 224 5.50 5.19 -7.99
C THR A 224 5.82 3.71 -8.24
N HIS A 225 6.56 3.09 -7.32
CA HIS A 225 6.96 1.68 -7.37
C HIS A 225 8.07 1.34 -8.38
N SER A 226 8.73 2.35 -8.95
CA SER A 226 9.92 2.16 -9.76
C SER A 226 11.14 2.84 -9.12
N GLY A 227 12.32 2.47 -9.57
CA GLY A 227 13.56 3.04 -9.07
C GLY A 227 14.03 2.53 -7.70
N GLY A 228 15.16 3.03 -7.25
CA GLY A 228 15.75 2.73 -5.94
C GLY A 228 15.01 3.44 -4.81
N THR A 229 14.86 2.77 -3.69
CA THR A 229 14.10 3.29 -2.53
C THR A 229 15.00 3.91 -1.46
N SER A 230 16.29 3.58 -1.47
CA SER A 230 17.24 4.09 -0.47
C SER A 230 18.66 3.90 -0.98
N PRO A 231 19.61 4.79 -0.64
CA PRO A 231 21.03 4.58 -0.92
C PRO A 231 21.61 3.37 -0.19
N TYR A 232 20.95 2.89 0.87
CA TYR A 232 21.36 1.73 1.65
C TYR A 232 20.71 0.41 1.19
N LEU A 233 19.66 0.49 0.39
CA LEU A 233 19.01 -0.70 -0.17
C LEU A 233 19.45 -0.85 -1.62
N THR A 234 20.01 -2.01 -1.93
CA THR A 234 20.25 -2.35 -3.33
C THR A 234 18.92 -2.27 -4.05
N ARG A 235 18.94 -1.65 -5.21
CA ARG A 235 17.80 -1.61 -6.11
C ARG A 235 17.46 -3.05 -6.50
N PRO A 236 16.44 -3.66 -5.89
CA PRO A 236 16.17 -5.08 -6.14
C PRO A 236 15.73 -5.28 -7.57
N GLN A 237 14.93 -4.36 -8.05
CA GLN A 237 14.39 -4.37 -9.40
C GLN A 237 13.76 -3.02 -9.70
N GLY A 238 13.44 -2.83 -10.96
CA GLY A 238 12.79 -1.64 -11.38
C GLY A 238 13.71 -0.74 -12.20
N PHE A 239 13.11 0.07 -12.93
CA PHE A 239 13.65 1.03 -13.85
C PHE A 239 13.01 2.38 -13.53
N GLY A 240 13.62 3.43 -14.01
CA GLY A 240 13.15 4.77 -13.73
C GLY A 240 13.61 5.30 -12.37
N LEU A 241 13.04 6.39 -11.96
CA LEU A 241 13.37 7.10 -10.74
C LEU A 241 12.36 6.80 -9.64
N ASN A 242 12.84 6.84 -8.40
CA ASN A 242 11.97 6.77 -7.23
C ASN A 242 11.45 8.17 -6.90
N MET A 243 10.16 8.40 -7.09
CA MET A 243 9.50 9.67 -6.81
C MET A 243 9.75 10.18 -5.37
N MET A 244 9.82 9.27 -4.38
CA MET A 244 10.02 9.66 -2.99
C MET A 244 11.40 10.26 -2.72
N ALA A 245 12.40 10.01 -3.57
CA ALA A 245 13.70 10.62 -3.44
C ALA A 245 13.68 12.14 -3.74
N PHE A 246 12.66 12.63 -4.42
CA PHE A 246 12.49 14.03 -4.79
C PHE A 246 11.65 14.84 -3.79
N VAL A 247 11.10 14.17 -2.76
CA VAL A 247 10.29 14.82 -1.73
C VAL A 247 11.21 15.36 -0.63
N PRO A 248 11.15 16.67 -0.29
CA PRO A 248 11.88 17.22 0.86
C PRO A 248 11.45 16.53 2.16
N LEU A 249 12.42 16.28 3.03
CA LEU A 249 12.20 15.70 4.37
C LEU A 249 11.79 16.76 5.39
#